data_3295489b0687e3dd799d714714755e49
#
_entry.id   3295489b0687e3dd799d714714755e49
#
_cell.length_a   1.000
_cell.length_b   1.000
_cell.length_c   1.000
_cell.angle_alpha   90.00
_cell.angle_beta   90.00
_cell.angle_gamma   90.00
#
_symmetry.space_group_name_H-M   'P 1'
#
loop_
_entity.id
_entity.type
_entity.pdbx_description
1 polymer ?
#
loop_
_entity_poly.entity_id
_entity_poly.type
_entity_poly.pdbx_seq_one_letter_code
_entity_poly.pdbx_strand_id
1 'polypeptide(L)'
;MPHATTSKPLTFYVDTPSVRVFQEFAGESLGKLDEYEAWDVITALCQAASLASQYEQATIDIHETIEALGDDIGFSDHCKKCLEALHGFPASQVNALMVGILAVAFDV
;
A
#
# COMPACT_ATOMS: atom_id res chain seq x y z
N MET A 1 -22.00 5.08 11.35
CA MET A 1 -21.91 4.52 10.90
C MET A 1 -21.77 3.18 10.49
N PRO A 2 -22.46 2.70 9.76
CA PRO A 2 -22.54 1.32 9.40
C PRO A 2 -21.36 0.80 8.60
N HIS A 3 -20.54 1.65 8.17
CA HIS A 3 -19.38 1.21 7.38
C HIS A 3 -18.49 0.22 8.11
N ALA A 4 -18.29 0.45 9.39
CA ALA A 4 -17.42 -0.41 10.18
C ALA A 4 -17.89 -1.86 10.19
N THR A 5 -19.21 -2.07 10.08
CA THR A 5 -19.77 -3.40 10.15
C THR A 5 -19.75 -4.13 8.82
N THR A 6 -19.55 -3.39 7.73
CA THR A 6 -19.53 -3.99 6.39
C THR A 6 -18.14 -4.01 5.78
N SER A 7 -17.19 -3.29 6.39
CA SER A 7 -15.82 -3.25 5.90
C SER A 7 -15.13 -4.58 6.09
N LYS A 8 -14.37 -4.97 5.10
CA LYS A 8 -13.58 -6.18 5.17
C LYS A 8 -12.12 -5.81 5.38
N PRO A 9 -11.34 -6.66 6.04
CA PRO A 9 -9.92 -6.37 6.20
C PRO A 9 -9.21 -6.42 4.86
N LEU A 10 -8.05 -5.79 4.79
CA LEU A 10 -7.27 -5.77 3.57
C LEU A 10 -6.94 -7.18 3.07
N THR A 11 -6.75 -8.12 3.98
CA THR A 11 -6.46 -9.51 3.63
C THR A 11 -7.60 -10.22 2.91
N PHE A 12 -8.79 -9.63 2.91
CA PHE A 12 -9.90 -10.14 2.12
C PHE A 12 -9.60 -9.98 0.62
N TYR A 13 -8.91 -8.89 0.27
CA TYR A 13 -8.60 -8.57 -1.14
C TYR A 13 -7.33 -9.22 -1.61
N VAL A 14 -6.33 -9.26 -0.75
CA VAL A 14 -5.06 -9.92 -1.06
C VAL A 14 -4.44 -10.35 0.27
N ASP A 15 -4.12 -11.62 0.40
CA ASP A 15 -3.61 -12.17 1.65
C ASP A 15 -2.23 -12.79 1.43
N THR A 16 -1.21 -12.04 1.80
CA THR A 16 0.17 -12.50 1.76
C THR A 16 0.82 -12.11 3.08
N PRO A 17 1.96 -12.73 3.44
CA PRO A 17 2.67 -12.32 4.65
C PRO A 17 3.02 -10.83 4.67
N SER A 18 3.38 -10.26 3.51
CA SER A 18 3.68 -8.83 3.41
C SER A 18 2.48 -7.96 3.74
N VAL A 19 1.30 -8.35 3.25
CA VAL A 19 0.07 -7.59 3.52
C VAL A 19 -0.29 -7.67 4.99
N ARG A 20 -0.06 -8.81 5.63
CA ARG A 20 -0.33 -8.94 7.05
C ARG A 20 0.57 -8.04 7.88
N VAL A 21 1.85 -7.95 7.52
CA VAL A 21 2.77 -7.04 8.20
C VAL A 21 2.36 -5.58 7.95
N PHE A 22 1.99 -5.25 6.72
CA PHE A 22 1.49 -3.92 6.38
C PHE A 22 0.28 -3.57 7.27
N GLN A 23 -0.65 -4.51 7.45
CA GLN A 23 -1.81 -4.30 8.32
C GLN A 23 -1.43 -4.08 9.78
N GLU A 24 -0.36 -4.70 10.25
CA GLU A 24 0.08 -4.49 11.63
C GLU A 24 0.47 -3.04 11.87
N PHE A 25 1.11 -2.40 10.88
CA PHE A 25 1.52 -1.01 11.01
C PHE A 25 0.40 -0.03 10.68
N ALA A 26 -0.43 -0.36 9.70
CA ALA A 26 -1.47 0.55 9.21
C ALA A 26 -2.79 0.37 9.95
N GLY A 27 -2.97 -0.72 10.67
CA GLY A 27 -4.23 -1.07 11.30
C GLY A 27 -5.05 -1.98 10.41
N GLU A 28 -5.87 -2.83 11.00
CA GLU A 28 -6.67 -3.82 10.27
C GLU A 28 -7.60 -3.17 9.25
N SER A 29 -8.20 -2.06 9.64
CA SER A 29 -9.07 -1.28 8.75
C SER A 29 -8.33 -0.08 8.17
N LEU A 30 -7.00 -0.09 8.24
CA LEU A 30 -6.13 1.00 7.82
C LEU A 30 -6.38 2.29 8.58
N GLY A 31 -6.99 2.18 9.77
CA GLY A 31 -7.34 3.33 10.59
C GLY A 31 -6.16 4.06 11.21
N LYS A 32 -4.97 3.47 11.16
CA LYS A 32 -3.77 4.12 11.67
C LYS A 32 -3.08 4.99 10.61
N LEU A 33 -3.62 5.00 9.38
CA LEU A 33 -3.15 5.89 8.33
C LEU A 33 -4.09 7.07 8.23
N ASP A 34 -3.54 8.27 8.18
CA ASP A 34 -4.32 9.45 7.85
C ASP A 34 -4.70 9.40 6.38
N GLU A 35 -5.71 10.17 6.00
CA GLU A 35 -6.16 10.17 4.61
C GLU A 35 -5.02 10.47 3.64
N TYR A 36 -4.21 11.48 3.95
CA TYR A 36 -3.09 11.83 3.06
C TYR A 36 -2.05 10.71 3.00
N GLU A 37 -1.84 9.99 4.10
CA GLU A 37 -0.90 8.87 4.12
C GLU A 37 -1.41 7.72 3.25
N ALA A 38 -2.71 7.48 3.27
CA ALA A 38 -3.31 6.45 2.43
C ALA A 38 -3.12 6.79 0.95
N TRP A 39 -3.32 8.05 0.59
CA TRP A 39 -3.06 8.48 -0.79
C TRP A 39 -1.58 8.38 -1.15
N ASP A 40 -0.68 8.67 -0.22
CA ASP A 40 0.75 8.53 -0.45
C ASP A 40 1.13 7.07 -0.69
N VAL A 41 0.52 6.14 0.06
CA VAL A 41 0.75 4.71 -0.17
C VAL A 41 0.30 4.31 -1.57
N ILE A 42 -0.87 4.77 -1.97
CA ILE A 42 -1.40 4.46 -3.30
C ILE A 42 -0.49 5.04 -4.39
N THR A 43 -0.03 6.26 -4.20
CA THR A 43 0.88 6.90 -5.15
C THR A 43 2.18 6.11 -5.28
N ALA A 44 2.73 5.68 -4.14
CA ALA A 44 3.95 4.88 -4.13
C ALA A 44 3.75 3.54 -4.85
N LEU A 45 2.60 2.90 -4.62
CA LEU A 45 2.31 1.62 -5.27
C LEU A 45 2.14 1.78 -6.78
N CYS A 46 1.52 2.87 -7.21
CA CYS A 46 1.41 3.16 -8.64
C CYS A 46 2.79 3.31 -9.27
N GLN A 47 3.68 4.06 -8.62
CA GLN A 47 5.04 4.27 -9.12
C GLN A 47 5.82 2.96 -9.10
N ALA A 48 5.67 2.18 -8.03
CA ALA A 48 6.36 0.89 -7.89
C ALA A 48 5.93 -0.07 -9.00
N ALA A 49 4.64 -0.12 -9.29
CA ALA A 49 4.12 -0.97 -10.36
C ALA A 49 4.62 -0.50 -11.73
N SER A 50 4.69 0.82 -11.93
CA SER A 50 5.19 1.39 -13.17
C SER A 50 6.66 1.01 -13.39
N LEU A 51 7.48 1.16 -12.36
CA LEU A 51 8.89 0.81 -12.44
C LEU A 51 9.08 -0.70 -12.67
N ALA A 52 8.30 -1.52 -11.97
CA ALA A 52 8.40 -2.97 -12.15
C ALA A 52 8.03 -3.38 -13.57
N SER A 53 7.01 -2.75 -14.14
CA SER A 53 6.60 -3.02 -15.50
C SER A 53 7.65 -2.56 -16.50
N GLN A 54 8.20 -1.38 -16.28
CA GLN A 54 9.19 -0.78 -17.18
C GLN A 54 10.47 -1.61 -17.25
N TYR A 55 10.90 -2.16 -16.12
CA TYR A 55 12.12 -2.95 -16.02
C TYR A 55 11.86 -4.45 -15.99
N GLU A 56 10.62 -4.86 -16.26
CA GLU A 56 10.22 -6.27 -16.31
C GLU A 56 10.59 -7.04 -15.04
N GLN A 57 10.35 -6.41 -13.89
CA GLN A 57 10.61 -7.01 -12.58
C GLN A 57 9.39 -7.75 -12.07
N ALA A 58 9.61 -8.89 -11.44
CA ALA A 58 8.50 -9.69 -10.89
C ALA A 58 7.98 -9.14 -9.57
N THR A 59 8.80 -8.35 -8.86
CA THR A 59 8.44 -7.79 -7.56
C THR A 59 8.71 -6.30 -7.55
N ILE A 60 8.04 -5.58 -6.65
CA ILE A 60 8.26 -4.14 -6.54
C ILE A 60 9.44 -3.83 -5.64
N ASP A 61 10.11 -2.73 -5.91
CA ASP A 61 11.22 -2.23 -5.11
C ASP A 61 10.78 -0.93 -4.44
N ILE A 62 10.41 -1.05 -3.18
CA ILE A 62 9.90 0.11 -2.42
C ILE A 62 11.01 1.13 -2.18
N HIS A 63 12.24 0.69 -1.97
CA HIS A 63 13.34 1.63 -1.70
C HIS A 63 13.60 2.53 -2.90
N GLU A 64 13.64 1.95 -4.08
CA GLU A 64 13.83 2.73 -5.31
C GLU A 64 12.64 3.65 -5.56
N THR A 65 11.43 3.15 -5.25
CA THR A 65 10.21 3.92 -5.42
C THR A 65 10.20 5.16 -4.52
N ILE A 66 10.54 4.99 -3.25
CA ILE A 66 10.58 6.11 -2.30
C ILE A 66 11.65 7.10 -2.71
N GLU A 67 12.80 6.62 -3.17
CA GLU A 67 13.87 7.50 -3.63
C GLU A 67 13.43 8.32 -4.83
N ALA A 68 12.70 7.70 -5.76
CA ALA A 68 12.24 8.40 -6.96
C ALA A 68 11.19 9.47 -6.64
N LEU A 69 10.37 9.25 -5.62
CA LEU A 69 9.28 10.16 -5.26
C LEU A 69 9.58 11.05 -4.07
N GLY A 70 10.65 10.74 -3.33
CA GLY A 70 10.90 11.34 -2.03
C GLY A 70 10.92 12.86 -1.97
N ASP A 71 11.49 13.50 -2.99
CA ASP A 71 11.58 14.96 -2.99
C ASP A 71 10.25 15.63 -3.27
N ASP A 72 9.36 14.93 -3.97
CA ASP A 72 8.06 15.50 -4.36
C ASP A 72 6.99 15.20 -3.32
N ILE A 73 7.08 14.05 -2.63
CA ILE A 73 6.03 13.60 -1.73
C ILE A 73 6.54 13.57 -0.31
N GLY A 74 7.18 13.94 0.34
CA GLY A 74 7.59 13.95 1.75
C GLY A 74 6.86 12.90 2.58
N PHE A 75 7.10 11.62 2.30
CA PHE A 75 6.48 10.54 3.07
C PHE A 75 6.77 10.67 4.56
N SER A 76 5.74 10.48 5.39
CA SER A 76 5.93 10.42 6.83
C SER A 76 6.70 9.15 7.21
N ASP A 77 7.30 9.16 8.40
CA ASP A 77 8.03 7.98 8.87
C ASP A 77 7.12 6.77 8.99
N HIS A 78 5.88 7.00 9.44
CA HIS A 78 4.89 5.93 9.55
C HIS A 78 4.53 5.36 8.17
N CYS A 79 4.35 6.24 7.20
CA CYS A 79 4.05 5.82 5.83
C CYS A 79 5.21 5.00 5.25
N LYS A 80 6.45 5.44 5.47
CA LYS A 80 7.62 4.71 5.00
C LYS A 80 7.69 3.32 5.63
N LYS A 81 7.36 3.23 6.91
CA LYS A 81 7.38 1.96 7.62
C LYS A 81 6.35 0.99 7.04
N CYS A 82 5.16 1.49 6.74
CA CYS A 82 4.12 0.68 6.12
C CYS A 82 4.57 0.20 4.73
N LEU A 83 5.17 1.09 3.95
CA LEU A 83 5.65 0.74 2.62
C LEU A 83 6.78 -0.28 2.64
N GLU A 84 7.68 -0.18 3.63
CA GLU A 84 8.77 -1.16 3.79
C GLU A 84 8.23 -2.58 3.86
N ALA A 85 7.10 -2.76 4.52
CA ALA A 85 6.50 -4.08 4.64
C ALA A 85 6.10 -4.67 3.28
N LEU A 86 5.92 -3.83 2.28
CA LEU A 86 5.51 -4.25 0.94
C LEU A 86 6.67 -4.40 -0.03
N HIS A 87 7.90 -4.21 0.44
CA HIS A 87 9.07 -4.40 -0.41
C HIS A 87 9.14 -5.87 -0.85
N GLY A 88 9.34 -6.08 -2.15
CA GLY A 88 9.37 -7.43 -2.70
C GLY A 88 8.00 -8.04 -2.98
N PHE A 89 6.93 -7.27 -2.80
CA PHE A 89 5.58 -7.74 -3.08
C PHE A 89 5.44 -8.06 -4.58
N PRO A 90 4.70 -9.11 -4.96
CA PRO A 90 4.54 -9.47 -6.37
C PRO A 90 3.92 -8.34 -7.19
N ALA A 91 4.60 -7.92 -8.24
CA ALA A 91 4.12 -6.83 -9.08
C ALA A 91 2.75 -7.14 -9.70
N SER A 92 2.50 -8.42 -10.03
CA SER A 92 1.24 -8.82 -10.64
C SER A 92 0.04 -8.68 -9.71
N GLN A 93 0.27 -8.51 -8.40
CA GLN A 93 -0.81 -8.40 -7.43
C GLN A 93 -0.98 -6.98 -6.88
N VAL A 94 -0.22 -6.03 -7.38
CA VAL A 94 -0.30 -4.64 -6.89
C VAL A 94 -1.67 -4.04 -7.14
N ASN A 95 -2.28 -4.36 -8.28
CA ASN A 95 -3.62 -3.82 -8.56
C ASN A 95 -4.66 -4.32 -7.56
N ALA A 96 -4.60 -5.58 -7.17
CA ALA A 96 -5.53 -6.12 -6.16
C ALA A 96 -5.29 -5.44 -4.82
N LEU A 97 -4.03 -5.21 -4.47
CA LEU A 97 -3.68 -4.52 -3.24
C LEU A 97 -4.20 -3.08 -3.26
N MET A 98 -4.05 -2.36 -4.37
CA MET A 98 -4.55 -0.99 -4.46
C MET A 98 -6.06 -0.92 -4.37
N VAL A 99 -6.76 -1.85 -5.01
CA VAL A 99 -8.22 -1.93 -4.91
C VAL A 99 -8.62 -2.16 -3.46
N GLY A 100 -7.91 -3.06 -2.77
CA GLY A 100 -8.17 -3.32 -1.37
C GLY A 100 -7.95 -2.10 -0.48
N ILE A 101 -6.85 -1.38 -0.70
CA ILE A 101 -6.56 -0.17 0.07
C ILE A 101 -7.65 0.88 -0.15
N LEU A 102 -8.06 1.08 -1.40
CA LEU A 102 -9.12 2.04 -1.72
C LEU A 102 -10.43 1.65 -1.02
N ALA A 103 -10.78 0.36 -1.06
CA ALA A 103 -12.00 -0.12 -0.45
C ALA A 103 -11.98 0.03 1.06
N VAL A 104 -10.86 -0.33 1.69
CA VAL A 104 -10.76 -0.33 3.15
C VAL A 104 -10.55 1.07 3.72
N ALA A 105 -9.62 1.83 3.15
CA ALA A 105 -9.28 3.15 3.68
C ALA A 105 -10.34 4.21 3.38
N PHE A 106 -10.99 4.11 2.23
CA PHE A 106 -11.95 5.12 1.78
C PHE A 106 -13.37 4.61 1.71
N ASP A 107 -13.58 3.35 2.10
CA ASP A 107 -14.90 2.76 2.15
C ASP A 107 -15.67 2.87 0.82
N VAL A 108 -14.97 2.51 -0.22
CA VAL A 108 -15.51 2.59 -1.58
C VAL A 108 -16.07 1.25 -2.05
#